data_4cbc3b0e669131fdd5f851b14fe24c06
#
_entry.id   4cbc3b0e669131fdd5f851b14fe24c06
#
_cell.length_a   1.000
_cell.length_b   1.000
_cell.length_c   1.000
_cell.angle_alpha   90.00
_cell.angle_beta   90.00
_cell.angle_gamma   90.00
#
_symmetry.space_group_name_H-M   'P 1'
#
loop_
_entity.id
_entity.type
_entity.pdbx_description
1 polymer ?
#
loop_
_entity_poly.entity_id
_entity_poly.type
_entity_poly.pdbx_seq_one_letter_code
_entity_poly.pdbx_strand_id
1 'polypeptide(L)'
;MHWVAYGIYGILLLVCLAGIFITLMGLPGLWVMVLAALLYAWYTSFQFIGLWTLLILIAIAAIAELIEFLAGSAGAKKAGGSRRAAWGALIGGLVGALVLTIPVPIIGTTIGLCIGVFAGALIGEMTVRDDAAHSIRVGIAATKARIYAIIIKLLFSVAMLAIAAIKAFP
;
A
#
# COMPACT_ATOMS: atom_id res chain seq x y z
N MET A 1 -30.28 18.25 -15.56
CA MET A 1 -29.71 17.02 -14.94
C MET A 1 -28.18 16.88 -15.12
N HIS A 2 -27.57 17.43 -16.17
CA HIS A 2 -26.11 17.32 -16.39
C HIS A 2 -25.23 17.88 -15.26
N TRP A 3 -25.61 19.01 -14.65
CA TRP A 3 -24.80 19.63 -13.57
C TRP A 3 -24.60 18.73 -12.34
N VAL A 4 -25.58 17.88 -12.01
CA VAL A 4 -25.49 16.95 -10.88
C VAL A 4 -24.48 15.84 -11.20
N ALA A 5 -24.48 15.34 -12.44
CA ALA A 5 -23.52 14.32 -12.88
C ALA A 5 -22.06 14.84 -12.81
N TYR A 6 -21.82 16.07 -13.29
CA TYR A 6 -20.49 16.70 -13.16
C TYR A 6 -20.09 16.97 -11.73
N GLY A 7 -21.05 17.34 -10.86
CA GLY A 7 -20.78 17.54 -9.43
C GLY A 7 -20.32 16.25 -8.76
N ILE A 8 -21.02 15.14 -8.99
CA ILE A 8 -20.70 13.84 -8.41
C ILE A 8 -19.38 13.28 -8.99
N TYR A 9 -19.12 13.49 -10.28
CA TYR A 9 -17.83 13.19 -10.89
C TYR A 9 -16.68 13.96 -10.23
N GLY A 10 -16.87 15.25 -9.97
CA GLY A 10 -15.90 16.06 -9.23
C GLY A 10 -15.62 15.54 -7.82
N ILE A 11 -16.67 15.11 -7.09
CA ILE A 11 -16.52 14.47 -5.78
C ILE A 11 -15.73 13.17 -5.87
N LEU A 12 -16.01 12.33 -6.87
CA LEU A 12 -15.25 11.09 -7.11
C LEU A 12 -13.75 11.39 -7.27
N LEU A 13 -13.39 12.36 -8.11
CA LEU A 13 -12.00 12.73 -8.33
C LEU A 13 -11.34 13.27 -7.06
N LEU A 14 -12.03 14.10 -6.28
CA LEU A 14 -11.53 14.60 -5.00
C LEU A 14 -11.28 13.47 -4.01
N VAL A 15 -12.19 12.51 -3.90
CA VAL A 15 -12.01 11.33 -3.03
C VAL A 15 -10.86 10.45 -3.54
N CYS A 16 -10.70 10.29 -4.85
CA CYS A 16 -9.57 9.55 -5.41
C CYS A 16 -8.24 10.25 -5.11
N LEU A 17 -8.16 11.59 -5.21
CA LEU A 17 -6.99 12.37 -4.82
C LEU A 17 -6.68 12.23 -3.32
N ALA A 18 -7.71 12.29 -2.46
CA ALA A 18 -7.57 12.01 -1.03
C ALA A 18 -7.06 10.57 -0.79
N GLY A 19 -7.55 9.60 -1.57
CA GLY A 19 -7.08 8.22 -1.54
C GLY A 19 -5.59 8.06 -1.84
N ILE A 20 -5.06 8.83 -2.82
CA ILE A 20 -3.62 8.89 -3.09
C ILE A 20 -2.87 9.43 -1.86
N PHE A 21 -3.38 10.50 -1.25
CA PHE A 21 -2.76 11.09 -0.06
C PHE A 21 -2.76 10.11 1.12
N ILE A 22 -3.86 9.40 1.33
CA ILE A 22 -3.99 8.32 2.33
C ILE A 22 -2.99 7.19 2.06
N THR A 23 -2.77 6.84 0.78
CA THR A 23 -1.78 5.83 0.37
C THR A 23 -0.36 6.25 0.71
N LEU A 24 0.00 7.53 0.52
CA LEU A 24 1.29 8.11 0.94
C LEU A 24 1.53 7.95 2.45
N MET A 25 0.47 7.99 3.23
CA MET A 25 0.51 7.82 4.67
C MET A 25 0.64 6.36 5.13
N GLY A 26 0.79 5.41 4.19
CA GLY A 26 0.88 3.98 4.50
C GLY A 26 -0.45 3.32 4.87
N LEU A 27 -1.57 4.04 4.67
CA LEU A 27 -2.91 3.53 4.92
C LEU A 27 -3.51 2.90 3.63
N PRO A 28 -4.59 2.13 3.73
CA PRO A 28 -5.20 1.45 2.58
C PRO A 28 -6.00 2.40 1.67
N GLY A 29 -5.35 3.47 1.15
CA GLY A 29 -5.98 4.49 0.33
C GLY A 29 -6.55 3.98 -1.00
N LEU A 30 -5.99 2.90 -1.56
CA LEU A 30 -6.54 2.28 -2.78
C LEU A 30 -7.95 1.72 -2.54
N TRP A 31 -8.23 1.18 -1.35
CA TRP A 31 -9.57 0.70 -1.01
C TRP A 31 -10.58 1.85 -0.87
N VAL A 32 -10.13 3.03 -0.40
CA VAL A 32 -10.96 4.24 -0.40
C VAL A 32 -11.34 4.63 -1.83
N MET A 33 -10.40 4.53 -2.78
CA MET A 33 -10.66 4.79 -4.20
C MET A 33 -11.64 3.77 -4.80
N VAL A 34 -11.50 2.47 -4.46
CA VAL A 34 -12.44 1.42 -4.88
C VAL A 34 -13.84 1.70 -4.35
N LEU A 35 -13.98 2.06 -3.07
CA LEU A 35 -15.27 2.40 -2.47
C LEU A 35 -15.90 3.63 -3.13
N ALA A 36 -15.12 4.67 -3.42
CA ALA A 36 -15.60 5.85 -4.13
C ALA A 36 -16.10 5.49 -5.54
N ALA A 37 -15.35 4.66 -6.28
CA ALA A 37 -15.75 4.19 -7.59
C ALA A 37 -17.01 3.32 -7.54
N LEU A 38 -17.16 2.47 -6.53
CA LEU A 38 -18.35 1.65 -6.30
C LEU A 38 -19.60 2.52 -6.02
N LEU A 39 -19.47 3.51 -5.13
CA LEU A 39 -20.55 4.43 -4.81
C LEU A 39 -20.98 5.25 -6.04
N TYR A 40 -20.00 5.70 -6.83
CA TYR A 40 -20.27 6.39 -8.09
C TYR A 40 -20.99 5.48 -9.09
N ALA A 41 -20.52 4.23 -9.26
CA ALA A 41 -21.15 3.25 -10.15
C ALA A 41 -22.59 2.96 -9.72
N TRP A 42 -22.83 2.79 -8.42
CA TRP A 42 -24.17 2.59 -7.88
C TRP A 42 -25.08 3.76 -8.18
N TYR A 43 -24.64 5.00 -7.88
CA TYR A 43 -25.43 6.19 -8.13
C TYR A 43 -25.79 6.38 -9.61
N THR A 44 -24.85 6.05 -10.51
CA THR A 44 -25.05 6.18 -11.97
C THR A 44 -25.67 4.93 -12.59
N SER A 45 -26.20 3.99 -11.79
CA SER A 45 -26.76 2.72 -12.25
C SER A 45 -25.83 1.96 -13.21
N PHE A 46 -24.50 2.01 -12.93
CA PHE A 46 -23.44 1.36 -13.70
C PHE A 46 -23.29 1.83 -15.16
N GLN A 47 -23.83 3.00 -15.51
CA GLN A 47 -23.80 3.52 -16.88
C GLN A 47 -22.36 3.94 -17.31
N PHE A 48 -21.60 4.55 -16.41
CA PHE A 48 -20.25 5.04 -16.69
C PHE A 48 -19.17 4.05 -16.22
N ILE A 49 -19.20 3.68 -14.94
CA ILE A 49 -18.30 2.67 -14.38
C ILE A 49 -19.03 1.32 -14.34
N GLY A 50 -18.72 0.44 -15.29
CA GLY A 50 -19.28 -0.90 -15.33
C GLY A 50 -18.62 -1.87 -14.34
N LEU A 51 -19.21 -3.06 -14.17
CA LEU A 51 -18.70 -4.12 -13.28
C LEU A 51 -17.26 -4.52 -13.62
N TRP A 52 -16.89 -4.59 -14.89
CA TRP A 52 -15.52 -4.91 -15.32
C TRP A 52 -14.50 -3.89 -14.84
N THR A 53 -14.83 -2.60 -14.91
CA THR A 53 -13.95 -1.54 -14.40
C THR A 53 -13.77 -1.66 -12.89
N LEU A 54 -14.82 -1.93 -12.13
CA LEU A 54 -14.75 -2.18 -10.69
C LEU A 54 -13.88 -3.39 -10.36
N LEU A 55 -14.04 -4.50 -11.08
CA LEU A 55 -13.22 -5.69 -10.88
C LEU A 55 -11.73 -5.39 -11.15
N ILE A 56 -11.42 -4.61 -12.18
CA ILE A 56 -10.05 -4.17 -12.48
C ILE A 56 -9.50 -3.31 -11.33
N LEU A 57 -10.26 -2.35 -10.82
CA LEU A 57 -9.83 -1.50 -9.69
C LEU A 57 -9.60 -2.31 -8.42
N ILE A 58 -10.48 -3.27 -8.11
CA ILE A 58 -10.32 -4.19 -6.98
C ILE A 58 -9.07 -5.06 -7.16
N ALA A 59 -8.84 -5.60 -8.35
CA ALA A 59 -7.67 -6.41 -8.64
C ALA A 59 -6.37 -5.61 -8.47
N ILE A 60 -6.32 -4.37 -8.98
CA ILE A 60 -5.18 -3.46 -8.81
C ILE A 60 -4.93 -3.19 -7.33
N ALA A 61 -5.97 -2.86 -6.56
CA ALA A 61 -5.85 -2.59 -5.14
C ALA A 61 -5.34 -3.83 -4.37
N ALA A 62 -5.89 -5.01 -4.63
CA ALA A 62 -5.49 -6.25 -3.99
C ALA A 62 -4.03 -6.63 -4.32
N ILE A 63 -3.62 -6.52 -5.59
CA ILE A 63 -2.25 -6.80 -6.02
C ILE A 63 -1.27 -5.81 -5.37
N ALA A 64 -1.59 -4.52 -5.36
CA ALA A 64 -0.74 -3.50 -4.74
C ALA A 64 -0.55 -3.75 -3.24
N GLU A 65 -1.63 -4.10 -2.53
CA GLU A 65 -1.59 -4.41 -1.10
C GLU A 65 -0.78 -5.68 -0.81
N LEU A 66 -0.94 -6.71 -1.66
CA LEU A 66 -0.17 -7.95 -1.53
C LEU A 66 1.33 -7.71 -1.77
N ILE A 67 1.68 -6.94 -2.80
CA ILE A 67 3.08 -6.55 -3.08
C ILE A 67 3.65 -5.79 -1.88
N GLU A 68 2.93 -4.82 -1.36
CA GLU A 68 3.36 -4.03 -0.21
C GLU A 68 3.54 -4.91 1.03
N PHE A 69 2.60 -5.80 1.32
CA PHE A 69 2.67 -6.69 2.48
C PHE A 69 3.88 -7.63 2.42
N LEU A 70 4.15 -8.23 1.27
CA LEU A 70 5.22 -9.19 1.09
C LEU A 70 6.60 -8.59 0.84
N ALA A 71 6.70 -7.31 0.52
CA ALA A 71 7.94 -6.67 0.08
C ALA A 71 9.10 -6.83 1.06
N GLY A 72 8.85 -6.58 2.35
CA GLY A 72 9.90 -6.70 3.38
C GLY A 72 10.48 -8.11 3.47
N SER A 73 9.61 -9.11 3.50
CA SER A 73 10.03 -10.52 3.56
C SER A 73 10.74 -10.98 2.28
N ALA A 74 10.27 -10.52 1.11
CA ALA A 74 10.89 -10.80 -0.17
C ALA A 74 12.29 -10.16 -0.28
N GLY A 75 12.43 -8.93 0.23
CA GLY A 75 13.71 -8.23 0.30
C GLY A 75 14.73 -8.94 1.18
N ALA A 76 14.30 -9.40 2.36
CA ALA A 76 15.13 -10.20 3.26
C ALA A 76 15.63 -11.49 2.56
N LYS A 77 14.74 -12.23 1.91
CA LYS A 77 15.08 -13.47 1.18
C LYS A 77 16.04 -13.21 0.03
N LYS A 78 15.84 -12.15 -0.76
CA LYS A 78 16.74 -11.78 -1.87
C LYS A 78 18.17 -11.47 -1.41
N ALA A 79 18.34 -10.98 -0.20
CA ALA A 79 19.63 -10.71 0.41
C ALA A 79 20.30 -11.95 1.03
N GLY A 80 19.73 -13.14 0.83
CA GLY A 80 20.23 -14.37 1.43
C GLY A 80 19.78 -14.58 2.89
N GLY A 81 18.79 -13.81 3.34
CA GLY A 81 18.25 -13.92 4.68
C GLY A 81 17.46 -15.22 4.90
N SER A 82 17.47 -15.66 6.14
CA SER A 82 16.79 -16.88 6.60
C SER A 82 15.25 -16.73 6.56
N ARG A 83 14.55 -17.86 6.74
CA ARG A 83 13.10 -17.82 6.92
C ARG A 83 12.69 -17.02 8.16
N ARG A 84 13.51 -17.04 9.23
CA ARG A 84 13.25 -16.24 10.43
C ARG A 84 13.38 -14.75 10.17
N ALA A 85 14.35 -14.31 9.37
CA ALA A 85 14.45 -12.92 8.94
C ALA A 85 13.23 -12.47 8.13
N ALA A 86 12.74 -13.32 7.21
CA ALA A 86 11.55 -13.01 6.41
C ALA A 86 10.29 -12.86 7.27
N TRP A 87 10.06 -13.76 8.22
CA TRP A 87 8.96 -13.63 9.18
C TRP A 87 9.16 -12.47 10.15
N GLY A 88 10.40 -12.26 10.60
CA GLY A 88 10.78 -11.11 11.43
C GLY A 88 10.47 -9.79 10.74
N ALA A 89 10.76 -9.66 9.43
CA ALA A 89 10.41 -8.49 8.65
C ALA A 89 8.89 -8.22 8.63
N LEU A 90 8.07 -9.26 8.44
CA LEU A 90 6.61 -9.14 8.42
C LEU A 90 6.06 -8.72 9.79
N ILE A 91 6.41 -9.47 10.83
CA ILE A 91 5.90 -9.23 12.18
C ILE A 91 6.44 -7.91 12.71
N GLY A 92 7.75 -7.67 12.56
CA GLY A 92 8.39 -6.42 12.98
C GLY A 92 7.78 -5.21 12.29
N GLY A 93 7.50 -5.31 10.99
CA GLY A 93 6.82 -4.25 10.26
C GLY A 93 5.44 -3.91 10.83
N LEU A 94 4.61 -4.92 11.10
CA LEU A 94 3.28 -4.73 11.69
C LEU A 94 3.37 -4.12 13.10
N VAL A 95 4.23 -4.66 13.95
CA VAL A 95 4.43 -4.16 15.32
C VAL A 95 4.97 -2.73 15.29
N GLY A 96 5.98 -2.46 14.47
CA GLY A 96 6.56 -1.12 14.33
C GLY A 96 5.55 -0.09 13.83
N ALA A 97 4.71 -0.47 12.85
CA ALA A 97 3.62 0.38 12.38
C ALA A 97 2.66 0.71 13.53
N LEU A 98 2.18 -0.31 14.26
CA LEU A 98 1.24 -0.11 15.37
C LEU A 98 1.82 0.78 16.48
N VAL A 99 3.05 0.50 16.91
CA VAL A 99 3.70 1.22 18.01
C VAL A 99 3.93 2.70 17.68
N LEU A 100 4.39 3.02 16.47
CA LEU A 100 4.66 4.42 16.08
C LEU A 100 3.42 5.16 15.58
N THR A 101 2.34 4.47 15.27
CA THR A 101 1.05 5.11 14.95
C THR A 101 0.45 5.81 16.17
N ILE A 102 0.65 5.27 17.39
CA ILE A 102 0.07 5.82 18.62
C ILE A 102 0.56 7.25 18.90
N PRO A 103 1.89 7.54 18.96
CA PRO A 103 2.39 8.88 19.23
C PRO A 103 2.27 9.84 18.06
N VAL A 104 2.41 9.34 16.83
CA VAL A 104 2.39 10.17 15.61
C VAL A 104 1.53 9.44 14.56
N PRO A 105 0.22 9.61 14.57
CA PRO A 105 -0.64 9.00 13.56
C PRO A 105 -0.21 9.46 12.17
N ILE A 106 -0.30 8.55 11.19
CA ILE A 106 -0.02 8.81 9.77
C ILE A 106 1.47 8.66 9.43
N ILE A 107 2.35 9.59 9.83
CA ILE A 107 3.79 9.56 9.56
C ILE A 107 4.44 8.42 10.37
N GLY A 108 4.02 8.26 11.60
CA GLY A 108 4.50 7.19 12.48
C GLY A 108 4.24 5.79 11.93
N THR A 109 3.11 5.58 11.28
CA THR A 109 2.79 4.29 10.65
C THR A 109 3.84 3.90 9.61
N THR A 110 4.17 4.79 8.69
CA THR A 110 5.13 4.53 7.61
C THR A 110 6.56 4.38 8.14
N ILE A 111 6.97 5.27 9.04
CA ILE A 111 8.30 5.22 9.68
C ILE A 111 8.42 3.96 10.55
N GLY A 112 7.41 3.69 11.37
CA GLY A 112 7.36 2.53 12.24
C GLY A 112 7.41 1.22 11.48
N LEU A 113 6.72 1.15 10.36
CA LEU A 113 6.74 0.01 9.48
C LEU A 113 8.14 -0.22 8.88
N CYS A 114 8.83 0.82 8.41
CA CYS A 114 10.19 0.70 7.88
C CYS A 114 11.20 0.30 8.96
N ILE A 115 11.15 0.93 10.13
CA ILE A 115 12.02 0.59 11.28
C ILE A 115 11.71 -0.83 11.76
N GLY A 116 10.43 -1.18 11.85
CA GLY A 116 10.00 -2.50 12.28
C GLY A 116 10.43 -3.61 11.32
N VAL A 117 10.32 -3.38 10.01
CA VAL A 117 10.84 -4.32 8.99
C VAL A 117 12.35 -4.50 9.13
N PHE A 118 13.10 -3.41 9.31
CA PHE A 118 14.54 -3.46 9.52
C PHE A 118 14.90 -4.27 10.77
N ALA A 119 14.36 -3.86 11.92
CA ALA A 119 14.67 -4.48 13.20
C ALA A 119 14.22 -5.95 13.24
N GLY A 120 13.03 -6.24 12.71
CA GLY A 120 12.51 -7.61 12.68
C GLY A 120 13.33 -8.53 11.78
N ALA A 121 13.74 -8.06 10.60
CA ALA A 121 14.62 -8.82 9.71
C ALA A 121 16.00 -9.04 10.33
N LEU A 122 16.58 -8.00 10.92
CA LEU A 122 17.86 -8.04 11.62
C LEU A 122 17.85 -9.06 12.77
N ILE A 123 16.93 -8.91 13.69
CA ILE A 123 16.79 -9.79 14.85
C ILE A 123 16.51 -11.24 14.40
N GLY A 124 15.61 -11.42 13.43
CA GLY A 124 15.31 -12.73 12.88
C GLY A 124 16.52 -13.43 12.28
N GLU A 125 17.41 -12.70 11.58
CA GLU A 125 18.62 -13.25 11.01
C GLU A 125 19.69 -13.55 12.07
N MET A 126 19.85 -12.67 13.06
CA MET A 126 20.80 -12.87 14.17
C MET A 126 20.49 -14.12 15.02
N THR A 127 19.22 -14.60 15.02
CA THR A 127 18.88 -15.86 15.68
C THR A 127 19.36 -17.10 14.93
N VAL A 128 19.83 -16.95 13.70
CA VAL A 128 20.23 -18.08 12.82
C VAL A 128 21.73 -18.04 12.52
N ARG A 129 22.28 -16.83 12.38
CA ARG A 129 23.69 -16.59 12.04
C ARG A 129 24.31 -15.59 13.00
N ASP A 130 25.47 -15.93 13.51
CA ASP A 130 26.30 -15.03 14.33
C ASP A 130 27.20 -14.14 13.44
N ASP A 131 26.57 -13.49 12.44
CA ASP A 131 27.21 -12.54 11.51
C ASP A 131 26.40 -11.26 11.47
N ALA A 132 26.82 -10.29 12.26
CA ALA A 132 26.17 -8.99 12.37
C ALA A 132 26.17 -8.23 11.04
N ALA A 133 27.26 -8.32 10.25
CA ALA A 133 27.36 -7.62 8.99
C ALA A 133 26.37 -8.17 7.94
N HIS A 134 26.20 -9.50 7.90
CA HIS A 134 25.20 -10.15 7.07
C HIS A 134 23.79 -9.77 7.51
N SER A 135 23.50 -9.82 8.81
CA SER A 135 22.19 -9.52 9.38
C SER A 135 21.75 -8.08 9.11
N ILE A 136 22.68 -7.11 9.23
CA ILE A 136 22.44 -5.71 8.88
C ILE A 136 22.11 -5.58 7.38
N ARG A 137 22.82 -6.28 6.51
CA ARG A 137 22.60 -6.29 5.06
C ARG A 137 21.20 -6.81 4.70
N VAL A 138 20.76 -7.87 5.37
CA VAL A 138 19.42 -8.44 5.23
C VAL A 138 18.35 -7.44 5.69
N GLY A 139 18.54 -6.77 6.84
CA GLY A 139 17.65 -5.74 7.34
C GLY A 139 17.51 -4.56 6.37
N ILE A 140 18.65 -4.05 5.86
CA ILE A 140 18.65 -2.95 4.86
C ILE A 140 17.92 -3.37 3.58
N ALA A 141 18.16 -4.59 3.09
CA ALA A 141 17.51 -5.08 1.88
C ALA A 141 15.99 -5.23 2.05
N ALA A 142 15.53 -5.71 3.21
CA ALA A 142 14.13 -5.80 3.55
C ALA A 142 13.46 -4.41 3.55
N THR A 143 14.10 -3.43 4.17
CA THR A 143 13.62 -2.04 4.22
C THR A 143 13.59 -1.38 2.86
N LYS A 144 14.65 -1.53 2.05
CA LYS A 144 14.67 -1.03 0.67
C LYS A 144 13.52 -1.60 -0.16
N ALA A 145 13.30 -2.92 -0.09
CA ALA A 145 12.18 -3.56 -0.79
C ALA A 145 10.84 -3.00 -0.34
N ARG A 146 10.67 -2.67 0.94
CA ARG A 146 9.47 -2.03 1.46
C ARG A 146 9.26 -0.63 0.88
N ILE A 147 10.31 0.19 0.82
CA ILE A 147 10.25 1.53 0.22
C ILE A 147 9.87 1.44 -1.27
N TYR A 148 10.45 0.51 -2.02
CA TYR A 148 10.07 0.28 -3.43
C TYR A 148 8.59 -0.13 -3.57
N ALA A 149 8.07 -0.94 -2.66
CA ALA A 149 6.66 -1.32 -2.68
C ALA A 149 5.71 -0.13 -2.45
N ILE A 150 6.08 0.81 -1.59
CA ILE A 150 5.34 2.06 -1.38
C ILE A 150 5.29 2.88 -2.68
N ILE A 151 6.42 3.00 -3.38
CA ILE A 151 6.50 3.71 -4.67
C ILE A 151 5.62 3.02 -5.72
N ILE A 152 5.68 1.69 -5.81
CA ILE A 152 4.84 0.91 -6.73
C ILE A 152 3.35 1.11 -6.41
N LYS A 153 2.99 1.09 -5.13
CA LYS A 153 1.60 1.34 -4.68
C LYS A 153 1.12 2.73 -5.09
N LEU A 154 1.99 3.73 -5.02
CA LEU A 154 1.71 5.08 -5.52
C LEU A 154 1.44 5.10 -7.03
N LEU A 155 2.24 4.40 -7.83
CA LEU A 155 2.00 4.29 -9.27
C LEU A 155 0.65 3.62 -9.56
N PHE A 156 0.29 2.57 -8.82
CA PHE A 156 -1.04 1.95 -8.93
C PHE A 156 -2.16 2.91 -8.55
N SER A 157 -1.99 3.74 -7.52
CA SER A 157 -3.00 4.73 -7.13
C SER A 157 -3.22 5.80 -8.21
N VAL A 158 -2.15 6.26 -8.87
CA VAL A 158 -2.25 7.18 -10.02
C VAL A 158 -2.94 6.51 -11.21
N ALA A 159 -2.61 5.25 -11.50
CA ALA A 159 -3.28 4.50 -12.55
C ALA A 159 -4.79 4.32 -12.27
N MET A 160 -5.16 4.02 -11.02
CA MET A 160 -6.57 3.93 -10.60
C MET A 160 -7.30 5.26 -10.76
N LEU A 161 -6.66 6.39 -10.39
CA LEU A 161 -7.22 7.73 -10.62
C LEU A 161 -7.46 7.98 -12.11
N ALA A 162 -6.49 7.64 -12.97
CA ALA A 162 -6.63 7.81 -14.42
C ALA A 162 -7.78 6.96 -14.99
N ILE A 163 -7.89 5.68 -14.56
CA ILE A 163 -9.00 4.80 -14.97
C ILE A 163 -10.34 5.39 -14.51
N ALA A 164 -10.44 5.83 -13.25
CA ALA A 164 -11.65 6.43 -12.71
C ALA A 164 -12.01 7.72 -13.47
N ALA A 165 -11.03 8.60 -13.75
CA ALA A 165 -11.25 9.84 -14.48
C ALA A 165 -11.77 9.61 -15.91
N ILE A 166 -11.17 8.65 -16.64
CA ILE A 166 -11.56 8.35 -18.02
C ILE A 166 -12.92 7.64 -18.09
N LYS A 167 -13.16 6.68 -17.19
CA LYS A 167 -14.38 5.84 -17.25
C LYS A 167 -15.58 6.47 -16.59
N ALA A 168 -15.39 7.37 -15.61
CA ALA A 168 -16.48 8.05 -14.94
C ALA A 168 -16.92 9.36 -15.63
N PHE A 169 -16.24 9.77 -16.68
CA PHE A 169 -16.58 11.02 -17.39
C PHE A 169 -18.01 10.94 -17.94
N PRO A 170 -18.90 11.88 -17.56
CA PRO A 170 -20.32 11.86 -17.92
C PRO A 170 -20.59 12.33 -19.34
#